data_c3178c08f8415625c057b896a2881207
#
_entry.id   c3178c08f8415625c057b896a2881207
#
_cell.length_a   1.000
_cell.length_b   1.000
_cell.length_c   1.000
_cell.angle_alpha   90.00
_cell.angle_beta   90.00
_cell.angle_gamma   90.00
#
_symmetry.space_group_name_H-M   'P 1'
#
loop_
_entity.id
_entity.type
_entity.pdbx_description
1 polymer ?
#
loop_
_entity_poly.entity_id
_entity_poly.type
_entity_poly.pdbx_seq_one_letter_code
_entity_poly.pdbx_strand_id
1 'polypeptide(L)'
;MYIKDGDNMEIYKGYYSDKKYQFIYNIEDIKKIVKPIFDEYKVNHVLLFGSYARNEASLISDIDLCIIDPKIKSLKLFSLKGDLQKALSKDIDIFQISSIEIDSPIYKNIFSEGITIYDSKYN
;
A
#
# COMPACT_ATOMS: atom_id res chain seq x y z
N MET A 1 0.07 17.98 -9.79
CA MET A 1 -0.03 17.46 -9.77
C MET A 1 -0.39 17.20 -9.95
N TYR A 2 -0.29 17.58 -10.14
CA TYR A 2 -0.48 17.21 -10.30
C TYR A 2 -0.84 17.58 -10.62
N ILE A 3 -0.85 18.04 -10.90
CA ILE A 3 -1.11 18.17 -11.10
C ILE A 3 -1.72 18.42 -11.14
N LYS A 4 -2.06 19.10 -11.14
CA LYS A 4 -2.53 19.11 -11.04
C LYS A 4 -3.20 19.26 -11.58
N ASP A 5 -3.50 19.93 -11.77
CA ASP A 5 -4.00 19.78 -12.14
C ASP A 5 -4.53 19.80 -12.58
N GLY A 6 -4.74 20.41 -12.72
CA GLY A 6 -5.07 20.18 -12.94
C GLY A 6 -5.00 20.13 -13.60
N ASP A 7 -4.73 20.74 -13.62
CA ASP A 7 -4.25 20.35 -13.89
C ASP A 7 -3.84 19.86 -14.41
N ASN A 8 -3.62 20.19 -14.67
CA ASN A 8 -3.00 19.53 -14.80
C ASN A 8 -2.83 18.81 -15.26
N MET A 9 -2.56 18.69 -15.62
CA MET A 9 -2.19 17.92 -15.80
C MET A 9 -2.25 17.29 -16.53
N GLU A 10 -2.23 17.46 -17.04
CA GLU A 10 -2.03 16.91 -17.47
C GLU A 10 -1.68 16.38 -18.01
N ILE A 11 -1.61 16.12 -18.46
CA ILE A 11 -1.01 15.63 -18.83
C ILE A 11 -0.65 14.79 -19.17
N TYR A 12 -0.66 14.29 -19.47
CA TYR A 12 -0.20 13.33 -19.67
C TYR A 12 -0.50 12.44 -20.19
N LYS A 13 -0.72 12.35 -20.90
CA LYS A 13 -0.95 11.52 -21.20
C LYS A 13 -0.82 10.46 -21.22
N GLY A 14 -0.77 10.02 -21.60
CA GLY A 14 -0.71 9.10 -21.58
C GLY A 14 -0.32 8.44 -21.54
N TYR A 15 -0.23 8.37 -21.58
CA TYR A 15 0.33 7.86 -21.07
C TYR A 15 0.43 7.33 -20.40
N TYR A 16 0.03 7.36 -20.34
CA TYR A 16 0.27 7.05 -19.55
C TYR A 16 0.59 6.52 -18.68
N SER A 17 -0.09 6.90 -18.69
CA SER A 17 0.12 5.52 -18.35
C SER A 17 1.06 5.34 -17.17
N ASP A 18 2.15 5.92 -17.15
CA ASP A 18 3.14 5.74 -16.09
C ASP A 18 2.95 6.73 -14.96
N LYS A 19 1.72 7.12 -14.71
CA LYS A 19 1.35 8.01 -13.62
C LYS A 19 1.83 7.50 -12.27
N LYS A 20 1.85 6.19 -12.08
CA LYS A 20 2.25 5.57 -10.82
C LYS A 20 3.71 5.85 -10.47
N TYR A 21 4.50 6.32 -11.42
CA TYR A 21 5.90 6.61 -11.20
C TYR A 21 6.21 8.10 -11.10
N GLN A 22 5.18 8.95 -10.98
CA GLN A 22 5.37 10.38 -11.01
C GLN A 22 5.56 11.03 -9.64
N PHE A 23 5.34 10.28 -8.56
CA PHE A 23 5.48 10.85 -7.23
C PHE A 23 5.76 9.79 -6.17
N ILE A 24 6.23 10.25 -5.02
CA ILE A 24 6.50 9.41 -3.86
C ILE A 24 5.54 9.87 -2.77
N TYR A 25 4.79 8.92 -2.21
CA TYR A 25 3.87 9.22 -1.12
C TYR A 25 4.61 9.41 0.20
N ASN A 26 4.09 10.29 1.06
CA ASN A 26 4.46 10.21 2.47
C ASN A 26 3.50 9.23 3.17
N ILE A 27 3.89 8.80 4.36
CA ILE A 27 3.13 7.77 5.08
C ILE A 27 1.73 8.25 5.45
N GLU A 28 1.57 9.53 5.81
CA GLU A 28 0.27 10.06 6.18
C GLU A 28 -0.71 10.04 5.01
N ASP A 29 -0.23 10.32 3.81
CA ASP A 29 -1.09 10.25 2.62
C ASP A 29 -1.49 8.82 2.31
N ILE A 30 -0.57 7.85 2.48
CA ILE A 30 -0.91 6.44 2.31
C ILE A 30 -2.01 6.05 3.30
N LYS A 31 -1.88 6.43 4.57
CA LYS A 31 -2.88 6.15 5.59
C LYS A 31 -4.26 6.65 5.20
N LYS A 32 -4.33 7.88 4.72
CA LYS A 32 -5.61 8.49 4.33
C LYS A 32 -6.26 7.76 3.17
N ILE A 33 -5.46 7.39 2.18
CA ILE A 33 -5.99 6.76 0.96
C ILE A 33 -6.46 5.34 1.25
N VAL A 34 -5.71 4.57 2.05
CA VAL A 34 -6.05 3.17 2.29
C VAL A 34 -7.17 2.99 3.30
N LYS A 35 -7.42 3.95 4.18
CA LYS A 35 -8.39 3.80 5.26
C LYS A 35 -9.77 3.37 4.78
N PRO A 36 -10.43 4.07 3.84
CA PRO A 36 -11.77 3.65 3.42
C PRO A 36 -11.77 2.27 2.76
N ILE A 37 -10.67 1.91 2.10
CA ILE A 37 -10.56 0.61 1.43
C ILE A 37 -10.48 -0.51 2.46
N PHE A 38 -9.61 -0.37 3.46
CA PHE A 38 -9.50 -1.39 4.51
C PHE A 38 -10.76 -1.45 5.37
N ASP A 39 -11.43 -0.31 5.59
CA ASP A 39 -12.72 -0.31 6.28
C ASP A 39 -13.74 -1.17 5.53
N GLU A 40 -13.82 -0.98 4.22
CA GLU A 40 -14.76 -1.71 3.37
C GLU A 40 -14.48 -3.21 3.38
N TYR A 41 -13.21 -3.58 3.33
CA TYR A 41 -12.79 -4.98 3.31
C TYR A 41 -12.79 -5.62 4.70
N LYS A 42 -13.09 -4.84 5.75
CA LYS A 42 -13.16 -5.30 7.13
C LYS A 42 -11.83 -5.91 7.61
N VAL A 43 -10.76 -5.27 7.21
CA VAL A 43 -9.42 -5.60 7.69
C VAL A 43 -9.24 -4.96 9.07
N ASN A 44 -8.45 -5.55 9.94
CA ASN A 44 -8.24 -5.03 11.29
C ASN A 44 -6.89 -4.38 11.50
N HIS A 45 -5.83 -4.96 10.92
CA HIS A 45 -4.48 -4.43 11.19
C HIS A 45 -3.58 -4.67 9.99
N VAL A 46 -2.92 -3.62 9.52
CA VAL A 46 -2.01 -3.68 8.35
C VAL A 46 -0.74 -2.93 8.67
N LEU A 47 0.39 -3.55 8.35
CA LEU A 47 1.71 -2.92 8.45
C LEU A 47 2.22 -2.53 7.08
N LEU A 48 2.88 -1.39 7.02
CA LEU A 48 3.70 -0.97 5.88
C LEU A 48 5.14 -1.39 6.19
N PHE A 49 5.81 -2.00 5.23
CA PHE A 49 7.21 -2.35 5.39
C PHE A 49 7.96 -2.03 4.09
N GLY A 50 9.24 -2.42 3.99
CA GLY A 50 10.01 -2.15 2.78
C GLY A 50 10.45 -0.71 2.65
N SER A 51 10.73 -0.29 1.43
CA SER A 51 11.38 1.01 1.16
C SER A 51 10.57 2.20 1.68
N TYR A 52 9.25 2.17 1.57
CA TYR A 52 8.43 3.26 2.09
C TYR A 52 8.51 3.36 3.61
N ALA A 53 8.56 2.22 4.30
CA ALA A 53 8.67 2.23 5.76
C ALA A 53 10.03 2.75 6.21
N ARG A 54 11.07 2.48 5.43
CA ARG A 54 12.44 2.92 5.75
C ARG A 54 12.74 4.35 5.30
N ASN A 55 11.77 5.03 4.69
CA ASN A 55 11.96 6.36 4.12
C ASN A 55 13.03 6.36 3.02
N GLU A 56 13.05 5.29 2.23
CA GLU A 56 14.00 5.10 1.13
C GLU A 56 13.30 4.90 -0.21
N ALA A 57 12.01 5.20 -0.29
CA ALA A 57 11.26 4.98 -1.50
C ALA A 57 11.72 5.91 -2.62
N SER A 58 11.70 5.38 -3.84
CA SER A 58 11.94 6.15 -5.05
C SER A 58 10.66 6.18 -5.88
N LEU A 59 10.71 6.85 -7.03
CA LEU A 59 9.56 6.94 -7.93
C LEU A 59 9.07 5.57 -8.40
N ILE A 60 9.97 4.59 -8.49
CA ILE A 60 9.64 3.26 -8.97
C ILE A 60 9.41 2.24 -7.84
N SER A 61 9.48 2.67 -6.59
CA SER A 61 9.27 1.73 -5.47
C SER A 61 7.83 1.27 -5.39
N ASP A 62 7.66 -0.04 -5.13
CA ASP A 62 6.37 -0.61 -4.78
C ASP A 62 6.01 -0.25 -3.34
N ILE A 63 4.74 -0.33 -3.02
CA ILE A 63 4.28 -0.18 -1.64
C ILE A 63 4.07 -1.59 -1.08
N ASP A 64 4.78 -1.93 -0.02
CA ASP A 64 4.78 -3.26 0.58
C ASP A 64 3.90 -3.27 1.83
N LEU A 65 2.84 -4.07 1.79
CA LEU A 65 1.86 -4.14 2.87
C LEU A 65 1.74 -5.57 3.40
N CYS A 66 1.54 -5.68 4.70
CA CYS A 66 1.27 -6.98 5.32
C CYS A 66 0.03 -6.89 6.19
N ILE A 67 -0.96 -7.72 5.86
CA ILE A 67 -2.17 -7.84 6.66
C ILE A 67 -1.87 -8.77 7.83
N ILE A 68 -2.01 -8.22 9.03
CA ILE A 68 -1.77 -8.99 10.24
C ILE A 68 -3.04 -9.73 10.66
N ASP A 69 -4.20 -9.09 10.47
CA ASP A 69 -5.47 -9.61 10.96
C ASP A 69 -6.62 -8.96 10.19
N PRO A 70 -7.65 -9.69 9.81
CA PRO A 70 -7.82 -11.14 9.87
C PRO A 70 -7.18 -11.83 8.65
N LYS A 71 -7.19 -13.17 8.66
CA LYS A 71 -6.84 -13.94 7.48
C LYS A 71 -7.92 -13.74 6.42
N ILE A 72 -7.51 -13.46 5.20
CA ILE A 72 -8.41 -13.14 4.09
C ILE A 72 -8.30 -14.21 3.01
N LYS A 73 -9.44 -14.59 2.43
CA LYS A 73 -9.46 -15.56 1.33
C LYS A 73 -8.80 -14.97 0.08
N SER A 74 -8.24 -15.84 -0.75
CA SER A 74 -7.45 -15.43 -1.91
C SER A 74 -8.17 -14.49 -2.86
N LEU A 75 -9.45 -14.76 -3.16
CA LEU A 75 -10.20 -13.90 -4.08
C LEU A 75 -10.41 -12.50 -3.49
N LYS A 76 -10.69 -12.43 -2.19
CA LYS A 76 -10.86 -11.15 -1.52
C LYS A 76 -9.53 -10.39 -1.49
N LEU A 77 -8.45 -11.09 -1.22
CA LEU A 77 -7.12 -10.50 -1.21
C LEU A 77 -6.74 -9.93 -2.58
N PHE A 78 -7.04 -10.67 -3.64
CA PHE A 78 -6.79 -10.24 -5.01
C PHE A 78 -7.58 -8.96 -5.32
N SER A 79 -8.84 -8.93 -4.95
CA SER A 79 -9.69 -7.76 -5.15
C SER A 79 -9.17 -6.54 -4.38
N LEU A 80 -8.78 -6.77 -3.14
CA LEU A 80 -8.20 -5.71 -2.28
C LEU A 80 -6.95 -5.12 -2.91
N LYS A 81 -6.06 -5.99 -3.40
CA LYS A 81 -4.83 -5.53 -4.06
C LYS A 81 -5.16 -4.63 -5.26
N GLY A 82 -6.12 -5.05 -6.09
CA GLY A 82 -6.54 -4.27 -7.25
C GLY A 82 -7.08 -2.90 -6.86
N ASP A 83 -7.91 -2.84 -5.83
CA ASP A 83 -8.47 -1.58 -5.37
C ASP A 83 -7.38 -0.64 -4.83
N LEU A 84 -6.42 -1.20 -4.10
CA LEU A 84 -5.30 -0.42 -3.57
C LEU A 84 -4.42 0.12 -4.69
N GLN A 85 -4.11 -0.71 -5.68
CA GLN A 85 -3.30 -0.28 -6.82
C GLN A 85 -3.96 0.85 -7.60
N LYS A 86 -5.28 0.75 -7.76
CA LYS A 86 -6.03 1.79 -8.44
C LYS A 86 -6.05 3.09 -7.65
N ALA A 87 -6.27 3.00 -6.34
CA ALA A 87 -6.37 4.17 -5.47
C ALA A 87 -5.03 4.88 -5.33
N LEU A 88 -3.94 4.13 -5.22
CA LEU A 88 -2.62 4.69 -4.99
C LEU A 88 -1.84 4.95 -6.27
N SER A 89 -2.29 4.42 -7.40
CA SER A 89 -1.58 4.51 -8.68
C SER A 89 -0.13 4.03 -8.54
N LYS A 90 0.05 2.95 -7.82
CA LYS A 90 1.34 2.30 -7.57
C LYS A 90 1.16 0.81 -7.58
N ASP A 91 2.23 0.08 -7.87
CA ASP A 91 2.23 -1.35 -7.67
C ASP A 91 2.25 -1.63 -6.16
N ILE A 92 1.44 -2.58 -5.76
CA ILE A 92 1.29 -2.95 -4.36
C ILE A 92 1.70 -4.41 -4.20
N ASP A 93 2.62 -4.67 -3.28
CA ASP A 93 2.90 -6.04 -2.85
C ASP A 93 2.16 -6.24 -1.53
N ILE A 94 1.19 -7.15 -1.53
CA ILE A 94 0.38 -7.39 -0.35
C ILE A 94 0.53 -8.83 0.12
N PHE A 95 0.85 -8.97 1.40
CA PHE A 95 1.06 -10.26 2.05
C PHE A 95 0.10 -10.41 3.21
N GLN A 96 -0.17 -11.66 3.58
CA GLN A 96 -0.84 -11.97 4.85
C GLN A 96 0.19 -12.63 5.73
N ILE A 97 0.25 -12.21 6.99
CA ILE A 97 1.23 -12.80 7.91
C ILE A 97 1.03 -14.29 8.07
N SER A 98 -0.23 -14.75 7.98
CA SER A 98 -0.55 -16.18 8.09
C SER A 98 0.03 -17.04 6.96
N SER A 99 0.42 -16.41 5.85
CA SER A 99 0.98 -17.11 4.69
C SER A 99 2.51 -17.03 4.62
N ILE A 100 3.13 -16.38 5.59
CA ILE A 100 4.58 -16.16 5.60
C ILE A 100 5.20 -17.08 6.63
N GLU A 101 6.29 -17.72 6.21
CA GLU A 101 7.01 -18.64 7.10
C GLU A 101 7.63 -17.86 8.26
N ILE A 102 7.40 -18.34 9.48
CA ILE A 102 7.93 -17.72 10.69
C ILE A 102 9.46 -17.73 10.62
N ASP A 103 10.07 -16.61 11.00
CA ASP A 103 11.52 -16.41 11.00
C ASP A 103 12.18 -16.42 9.63
N SER A 104 11.40 -16.40 8.55
CA SER A 104 11.97 -16.15 7.21
C SER A 104 12.48 -14.70 7.13
N PRO A 105 13.35 -14.40 6.15
CA PRO A 105 13.85 -13.03 6.02
C PRO A 105 12.75 -11.98 5.88
N ILE A 106 11.72 -12.29 5.09
CA ILE A 106 10.61 -11.34 4.92
C ILE A 106 9.80 -11.17 6.21
N TYR A 107 9.60 -12.27 6.95
CA TYR A 107 8.92 -12.21 8.25
C TYR A 107 9.66 -11.27 9.22
N LYS A 108 10.98 -11.43 9.29
CA LYS A 108 11.80 -10.58 10.14
C LYS A 108 11.75 -9.13 9.72
N ASN A 109 11.80 -8.85 8.42
CA ASN A 109 11.72 -7.48 7.91
C ASN A 109 10.40 -6.83 8.25
N ILE A 110 9.29 -7.56 8.13
CA ILE A 110 7.97 -7.03 8.44
C ILE A 110 7.91 -6.55 9.89
N PHE A 111 8.43 -7.34 10.82
CA PHE A 111 8.33 -6.99 12.24
C PHE A 111 9.43 -6.04 12.71
N SER A 112 10.59 -6.01 12.06
CA SER A 112 11.65 -5.09 12.47
C SER A 112 11.46 -3.69 11.95
N GLU A 113 10.84 -3.53 10.77
CA GLU A 113 10.68 -2.22 10.13
C GLU A 113 9.24 -1.80 9.94
N GLY A 114 8.28 -2.68 10.22
CA GLY A 114 6.87 -2.43 9.93
C GLY A 114 6.29 -1.25 10.70
N ILE A 115 5.50 -0.46 10.00
CA ILE A 115 4.79 0.69 10.56
C ILE A 115 3.31 0.42 10.39
N THR A 116 2.52 0.55 11.47
CA THR A 116 1.07 0.40 11.37
C THR A 116 0.50 1.54 10.54
N ILE A 117 -0.09 1.20 9.40
CA ILE A 117 -0.78 2.19 8.56
C ILE A 117 -2.28 2.10 8.68
N TYR A 118 -2.79 1.04 9.27
CA TYR A 118 -4.22 0.87 9.49
C TYR A 118 -4.45 -0.03 10.69
N ASP A 119 -5.32 0.43 11.57
CA ASP A 119 -5.74 -0.36 12.73
C ASP A 119 -7.19 0.02 13.01
N SER A 120 -8.11 -0.95 12.88
CA SER A 120 -9.54 -0.70 13.01
C SER A 120 -9.94 -0.19 14.40
N LYS A 121 -9.11 -0.43 15.41
CA LYS A 121 -9.38 0.03 16.77
C LYS A 121 -9.28 1.54 16.92
N TYR A 122 -8.55 2.19 16.04
CA TYR A 122 -8.25 3.62 16.13
C TYR A 122 -8.88 4.45 15.01
N ASN A 123 -9.82 3.87 14.29
CA ASN A 123 -10.47 4.56 13.15
C ASN A 123 -11.91 4.92 13.42
#